data_3a7323089427b39e5c785df741b0be2a
#
_entry.id   3a7323089427b39e5c785df741b0be2a
#
_cell.length_a   1.000
_cell.length_b   1.000
_cell.length_c   1.000
_cell.angle_alpha   90.00
_cell.angle_beta   90.00
_cell.angle_gamma   90.00
#
_symmetry.space_group_name_H-M   'P 1'
#
loop_
_entity.id
_entity.type
_entity.pdbx_description
1 polymer ?
#
loop_
_entity_poly.entity_id
_entity_poly.type
_entity_poly.pdbx_seq_one_letter_code
_entity_poly.pdbx_strand_id
1 'polypeptide(L)'
;MSEVLKKIIDNLNNGNLDKAYELCRNNLDKNIEHIISNIKGVIFFKQKKLESAKSEFLKSSKLNKNFIDPYKNLFKLYLKEKDFQSAIESGKKVTQIENFQNPISYFNLALAYDLNKDYKEAIESYKIVETLNFKEKKILFNNLAKCYLGSDNIDEAKKYYLKALEFDENDKYIINNLLILYLRIEDKEKIEQFFKKAQEIDEHYIEFKLNSSDYLISKNKINEAIELLKSIIKDTRNYTAYIKLAKIYSKICDNKKSKQIIDEAITIYPNSTDLKFSRGLLYLTEGDFEKGWELYEFRNSIIKDKSFQNIKIWNGENLLDSSILVTCEQGMGDVLQFSKFLIDLSPLCKKIDFLIYKKLIPIFKKKIKNINICDKSEILKNEYDYKVSIGSLNKYFYKKNSSNSINLINFCEDKKKKWASILNDKKKKVGLVWSGNFFGPKEPSRSIELKNFDPLLNLDLNFYSFQNEIWDRDKDFFKKSKIVDYSKENFVDIIAIIQNLDLMISTDTFFLHLACICNKKTWGLISANSDWRWHEYYKYNPYTSLKIYKQSDFRHWNDVISLIENNLKDEFSI
;
A
#
# COMPACT_ATOMS: atom_id res chain seq x y z
N MET A 1 41.81 -29.09 6.98
CA MET A 1 40.52 -29.40 7.71
C MET A 1 40.86 -30.48 8.73
N SER A 2 40.55 -30.27 10.01
CA SER A 2 40.86 -31.27 11.04
C SER A 2 40.12 -32.58 10.79
N GLU A 3 40.69 -33.74 11.17
CA GLU A 3 40.10 -35.08 11.00
C GLU A 3 38.70 -35.14 11.64
N VAL A 4 38.53 -34.43 12.76
CA VAL A 4 37.25 -34.35 13.49
C VAL A 4 36.18 -33.63 12.66
N LEU A 5 36.53 -32.47 12.03
CA LEU A 5 35.58 -31.76 11.15
C LEU A 5 35.16 -32.62 9.96
N LYS A 6 36.09 -33.38 9.38
CA LYS A 6 35.79 -34.31 8.30
C LYS A 6 34.75 -35.36 8.74
N LYS A 7 34.95 -36.00 9.90
CA LYS A 7 34.01 -36.96 10.47
C LYS A 7 32.63 -36.35 10.77
N ILE A 8 32.60 -35.11 11.26
CA ILE A 8 31.32 -34.40 11.52
C ILE A 8 30.56 -34.15 10.20
N ILE A 9 31.25 -33.64 9.16
CA ILE A 9 30.66 -33.33 7.86
C ILE A 9 30.17 -34.61 7.18
N ASP A 10 30.96 -35.71 7.25
CA ASP A 10 30.57 -37.00 6.66
C ASP A 10 29.27 -37.55 7.33
N ASN A 11 29.16 -37.47 8.67
CA ASN A 11 27.93 -37.87 9.36
C ASN A 11 26.75 -36.94 9.00
N LEU A 12 26.98 -35.63 8.90
CA LEU A 12 25.95 -34.67 8.49
C LEU A 12 25.42 -34.93 7.07
N ASN A 13 26.32 -35.24 6.13
CA ASN A 13 25.97 -35.56 4.74
C ASN A 13 25.24 -36.91 4.61
N ASN A 14 25.62 -37.89 5.42
CA ASN A 14 24.98 -39.21 5.48
C ASN A 14 23.66 -39.20 6.27
N GLY A 15 23.20 -38.05 6.78
CA GLY A 15 21.95 -37.93 7.52
C GLY A 15 22.03 -38.41 8.98
N ASN A 16 23.19 -38.79 9.50
CA ASN A 16 23.43 -39.25 10.86
C ASN A 16 23.50 -38.03 11.81
N LEU A 17 22.38 -37.30 11.95
CA LEU A 17 22.34 -36.01 12.65
C LEU A 17 22.72 -36.09 14.12
N ASP A 18 22.30 -37.12 14.83
CA ASP A 18 22.61 -37.28 16.26
C ASP A 18 24.08 -37.53 16.49
N LYS A 19 24.71 -38.39 15.68
CA LYS A 19 26.14 -38.67 15.75
C LYS A 19 26.97 -37.42 15.37
N ALA A 20 26.53 -36.68 14.34
CA ALA A 20 27.17 -35.41 13.99
C ALA A 20 27.08 -34.39 15.14
N TYR A 21 25.93 -34.33 15.84
CA TYR A 21 25.71 -33.44 16.98
C TYR A 21 26.59 -33.84 18.20
N GLU A 22 26.70 -35.13 18.50
CA GLU A 22 27.60 -35.62 19.55
C GLU A 22 29.05 -35.27 19.32
N LEU A 23 29.55 -35.46 18.08
CA LEU A 23 30.90 -35.07 17.68
C LEU A 23 31.11 -33.56 17.82
N CYS A 24 30.11 -32.74 17.46
CA CYS A 24 30.14 -31.31 17.68
C CYS A 24 30.15 -30.92 19.17
N ARG A 25 29.43 -31.64 20.02
CA ARG A 25 29.36 -31.39 21.48
C ARG A 25 30.69 -31.71 22.18
N ASN A 26 31.36 -32.75 21.74
CA ASN A 26 32.60 -33.23 22.34
C ASN A 26 33.85 -32.50 21.85
N ASN A 27 33.68 -31.56 20.87
CA ASN A 27 34.81 -30.79 20.37
C ASN A 27 35.00 -29.49 21.18
N LEU A 28 36.14 -29.33 21.80
CA LEU A 28 36.51 -28.21 22.66
C LEU A 28 37.54 -27.26 21.99
N ASP A 29 37.83 -27.46 20.71
CA ASP A 29 38.80 -26.59 19.98
C ASP A 29 38.16 -25.21 19.69
N LYS A 30 38.66 -24.21 20.41
CA LYS A 30 38.18 -22.82 20.28
C LYS A 30 38.47 -22.21 18.89
N ASN A 31 39.47 -22.69 18.16
CA ASN A 31 39.82 -22.16 16.86
C ASN A 31 38.76 -22.44 15.81
N ILE A 32 38.00 -23.52 15.97
CA ILE A 32 36.94 -23.93 15.06
C ILE A 32 35.55 -23.83 15.68
N GLU A 33 35.40 -23.20 16.85
CA GLU A 33 34.10 -23.07 17.56
C GLU A 33 33.02 -22.42 16.69
N HIS A 34 33.40 -21.43 15.89
CA HIS A 34 32.48 -20.78 14.94
C HIS A 34 31.95 -21.75 13.87
N ILE A 35 32.82 -22.65 13.36
CA ILE A 35 32.41 -23.69 12.40
C ILE A 35 31.50 -24.72 13.08
N ILE A 36 31.84 -25.16 14.26
CA ILE A 36 31.06 -26.13 15.05
C ILE A 36 29.67 -25.57 15.37
N SER A 37 29.58 -24.31 15.81
CA SER A 37 28.28 -23.66 16.03
C SER A 37 27.46 -23.58 14.75
N ASN A 38 28.07 -23.24 13.60
CA ASN A 38 27.36 -23.23 12.32
C ASN A 38 26.83 -24.64 11.97
N ILE A 39 27.63 -25.69 12.14
CA ILE A 39 27.21 -27.08 11.89
C ILE A 39 26.06 -27.49 12.83
N LYS A 40 26.14 -27.17 14.12
CA LYS A 40 25.03 -27.40 15.08
C LYS A 40 23.76 -26.70 14.60
N GLY A 41 23.85 -25.45 14.13
CA GLY A 41 22.75 -24.72 13.53
C GLY A 41 22.13 -25.46 12.33
N VAL A 42 22.96 -26.00 11.43
CA VAL A 42 22.51 -26.80 10.27
C VAL A 42 21.79 -28.08 10.73
N ILE A 43 22.30 -28.76 11.75
CA ILE A 43 21.66 -29.97 12.32
C ILE A 43 20.28 -29.60 12.86
N PHE A 44 20.17 -28.56 13.69
CA PHE A 44 18.87 -28.11 14.22
C PHE A 44 17.90 -27.66 13.12
N PHE A 45 18.39 -27.00 12.09
CA PHE A 45 17.56 -26.60 10.94
C PHE A 45 16.99 -27.83 10.20
N LYS A 46 17.80 -28.87 9.97
CA LYS A 46 17.33 -30.14 9.38
C LYS A 46 16.33 -30.85 10.30
N GLN A 47 16.47 -30.75 11.62
CA GLN A 47 15.53 -31.26 12.63
C GLN A 47 14.27 -30.38 12.79
N LYS A 48 14.11 -29.31 12.02
CA LYS A 48 13.02 -28.31 12.11
C LYS A 48 12.95 -27.55 13.45
N LYS A 49 14.03 -27.53 14.23
CA LYS A 49 14.19 -26.79 15.49
C LYS A 49 14.71 -25.38 15.17
N LEU A 50 13.84 -24.51 14.61
CA LEU A 50 14.27 -23.24 14.01
C LEU A 50 14.91 -22.27 15.00
N GLU A 51 14.37 -22.12 16.21
CA GLU A 51 14.93 -21.23 17.24
C GLU A 51 16.33 -21.66 17.69
N SER A 52 16.54 -22.97 17.90
CA SER A 52 17.87 -23.51 18.23
C SER A 52 18.86 -23.30 17.08
N ALA A 53 18.42 -23.50 15.84
CA ALA A 53 19.22 -23.25 14.66
C ALA A 53 19.67 -21.78 14.58
N LYS A 54 18.72 -20.86 14.78
CA LYS A 54 18.94 -19.41 14.80
C LYS A 54 19.99 -19.01 15.85
N SER A 55 19.80 -19.51 17.08
CA SER A 55 20.74 -19.25 18.17
C SER A 55 22.17 -19.66 17.83
N GLU A 56 22.36 -20.86 17.27
CA GLU A 56 23.69 -21.36 16.91
C GLU A 56 24.29 -20.63 15.71
N PHE A 57 23.52 -20.25 14.69
CA PHE A 57 24.01 -19.41 13.59
C PHE A 57 24.41 -18.02 14.08
N LEU A 58 23.62 -17.39 14.96
CA LEU A 58 23.99 -16.11 15.56
C LEU A 58 25.24 -16.21 16.43
N LYS A 59 25.41 -17.31 17.19
CA LYS A 59 26.65 -17.58 17.95
C LYS A 59 27.83 -17.67 16.99
N SER A 60 27.72 -18.45 15.93
CA SER A 60 28.76 -18.61 14.92
C SER A 60 29.19 -17.29 14.29
N SER A 61 28.22 -16.44 13.89
CA SER A 61 28.49 -15.14 13.28
C SER A 61 29.14 -14.13 14.25
N LYS A 62 28.87 -14.25 15.56
CA LYS A 62 29.53 -13.44 16.61
C LYS A 62 30.96 -13.86 16.84
N LEU A 63 31.24 -15.17 16.83
CA LEU A 63 32.59 -15.74 17.03
C LEU A 63 33.53 -15.38 15.87
N ASN A 64 33.01 -15.36 14.64
CA ASN A 64 33.80 -14.94 13.47
C ASN A 64 32.92 -14.15 12.51
N LYS A 65 33.07 -12.82 12.52
CA LYS A 65 32.25 -11.87 11.70
C LYS A 65 32.51 -12.00 10.19
N ASN A 66 33.63 -12.60 9.78
CA ASN A 66 34.01 -12.81 8.38
C ASN A 66 33.70 -14.24 7.90
N PHE A 67 33.17 -15.10 8.75
CA PHE A 67 32.70 -16.41 8.34
C PHE A 67 31.33 -16.31 7.67
N ILE A 68 31.29 -16.63 6.38
CA ILE A 68 30.13 -16.35 5.52
C ILE A 68 28.94 -17.29 5.76
N ASP A 69 29.21 -18.58 6.10
CA ASP A 69 28.19 -19.62 6.12
C ASP A 69 27.02 -19.36 7.09
N PRO A 70 27.25 -18.86 8.33
CA PRO A 70 26.13 -18.58 9.23
C PRO A 70 25.20 -17.50 8.69
N TYR A 71 25.72 -16.50 7.96
CA TYR A 71 24.88 -15.47 7.33
C TYR A 71 24.04 -16.04 6.17
N LYS A 72 24.62 -16.95 5.35
CA LYS A 72 23.86 -17.67 4.31
C LYS A 72 22.76 -18.56 4.90
N ASN A 73 23.04 -19.20 6.04
CA ASN A 73 22.06 -20.04 6.73
C ASN A 73 20.99 -19.20 7.43
N LEU A 74 21.35 -18.09 8.08
CA LEU A 74 20.41 -17.13 8.65
C LEU A 74 19.50 -16.54 7.58
N PHE A 75 20.05 -16.17 6.43
CA PHE A 75 19.28 -15.70 5.28
C PHE A 75 18.18 -16.69 4.89
N LYS A 76 18.51 -17.97 4.72
CA LYS A 76 17.54 -19.03 4.39
C LYS A 76 16.50 -19.23 5.50
N LEU A 77 16.92 -19.17 6.75
CA LEU A 77 16.05 -19.32 7.91
C LEU A 77 15.05 -18.16 7.97
N TYR A 78 15.51 -16.92 7.87
CA TYR A 78 14.66 -15.73 7.90
C TYR A 78 13.67 -15.67 6.73
N LEU A 79 14.08 -16.09 5.52
CA LEU A 79 13.14 -16.23 4.41
C LEU A 79 12.03 -17.23 4.71
N LYS A 80 12.36 -18.37 5.37
CA LYS A 80 11.38 -19.38 5.77
C LYS A 80 10.41 -18.85 6.84
N GLU A 81 10.92 -18.04 7.77
CA GLU A 81 10.13 -17.37 8.81
C GLU A 81 9.37 -16.14 8.28
N LYS A 82 9.58 -15.76 7.01
CA LYS A 82 9.07 -14.53 6.39
C LYS A 82 9.54 -13.25 7.10
N ASP A 83 10.65 -13.32 7.83
CA ASP A 83 11.34 -12.15 8.38
C ASP A 83 12.30 -11.58 7.32
N PHE A 84 11.71 -10.91 6.32
CA PHE A 84 12.44 -10.41 5.17
C PHE A 84 13.48 -9.34 5.54
N GLN A 85 13.23 -8.57 6.61
CA GLN A 85 14.18 -7.56 7.05
C GLN A 85 15.48 -8.18 7.59
N SER A 86 15.37 -9.19 8.45
CA SER A 86 16.54 -9.91 8.95
C SER A 86 17.24 -10.70 7.83
N ALA A 87 16.47 -11.18 6.83
CA ALA A 87 17.04 -11.77 5.63
C ALA A 87 17.87 -10.75 4.84
N ILE A 88 17.36 -9.52 4.63
CA ILE A 88 18.08 -8.43 3.97
C ILE A 88 19.38 -8.11 4.70
N GLU A 89 19.36 -8.00 6.02
CA GLU A 89 20.58 -7.73 6.82
C GLU A 89 21.62 -8.83 6.66
N SER A 90 21.18 -10.09 6.70
CA SER A 90 22.04 -11.25 6.47
C SER A 90 22.59 -11.27 5.04
N GLY A 91 21.75 -10.97 4.04
CA GLY A 91 22.15 -10.88 2.63
C GLY A 91 23.20 -9.77 2.38
N LYS A 92 23.03 -8.59 2.99
CA LYS A 92 24.02 -7.50 2.95
C LYS A 92 25.38 -7.94 3.50
N LYS A 93 25.38 -8.70 4.60
CA LYS A 93 26.62 -9.24 5.18
C LYS A 93 27.29 -10.24 4.24
N VAL A 94 26.52 -11.10 3.59
CA VAL A 94 27.05 -12.05 2.59
C VAL A 94 27.70 -11.31 1.44
N THR A 95 27.02 -10.32 0.83
CA THR A 95 27.59 -9.54 -0.29
C THR A 95 28.83 -8.76 0.10
N GLN A 96 28.86 -8.21 1.32
CA GLN A 96 30.03 -7.49 1.85
C GLN A 96 31.26 -8.41 2.02
N ILE A 97 31.07 -9.62 2.59
CA ILE A 97 32.16 -10.58 2.79
C ILE A 97 32.72 -11.10 1.44
N GLU A 98 31.84 -11.23 0.43
CA GLU A 98 32.22 -11.62 -0.94
C GLU A 98 32.76 -10.46 -1.79
N ASN A 99 33.10 -9.33 -1.16
CA ASN A 99 33.64 -8.13 -1.83
C ASN A 99 32.78 -7.65 -3.02
N PHE A 100 31.46 -7.82 -2.91
CA PHE A 100 30.47 -7.35 -3.88
C PHE A 100 30.62 -7.92 -5.31
N GLN A 101 31.19 -9.10 -5.48
CA GLN A 101 31.47 -9.68 -6.80
C GLN A 101 30.61 -10.91 -7.16
N ASN A 102 29.88 -11.47 -6.20
CA ASN A 102 29.12 -12.69 -6.44
C ASN A 102 27.69 -12.37 -6.93
N PRO A 103 27.35 -12.66 -8.21
CA PRO A 103 26.03 -12.37 -8.75
C PRO A 103 24.89 -13.13 -8.03
N ILE A 104 25.15 -14.34 -7.53
CA ILE A 104 24.13 -15.14 -6.82
C ILE A 104 23.78 -14.48 -5.49
N SER A 105 24.74 -13.93 -4.78
CA SER A 105 24.49 -13.27 -3.49
C SER A 105 23.73 -11.96 -3.65
N TYR A 106 24.03 -11.19 -4.71
CA TYR A 106 23.23 -10.04 -5.07
C TYR A 106 21.82 -10.40 -5.53
N PHE A 107 21.67 -11.47 -6.31
CA PHE A 107 20.36 -11.97 -6.72
C PHE A 107 19.50 -12.35 -5.50
N ASN A 108 20.09 -13.07 -4.55
CA ASN A 108 19.40 -13.43 -3.31
C ASN A 108 19.03 -12.20 -2.48
N LEU A 109 19.91 -11.22 -2.35
CA LEU A 109 19.63 -9.96 -1.66
C LEU A 109 18.49 -9.20 -2.34
N ALA A 110 18.50 -9.11 -3.68
CA ALA A 110 17.44 -8.50 -4.46
C ALA A 110 16.10 -9.22 -4.26
N LEU A 111 16.10 -10.55 -4.21
CA LEU A 111 14.92 -11.35 -3.92
C LEU A 111 14.36 -11.05 -2.51
N ALA A 112 15.22 -10.88 -1.51
CA ALA A 112 14.77 -10.50 -0.16
C ALA A 112 14.14 -9.10 -0.14
N TYR A 113 14.72 -8.14 -0.87
CA TYR A 113 14.12 -6.83 -1.06
C TYR A 113 12.78 -6.88 -1.80
N ASP A 114 12.66 -7.68 -2.89
CA ASP A 114 11.39 -7.88 -3.61
C ASP A 114 10.30 -8.45 -2.69
N LEU A 115 10.62 -9.51 -1.95
CA LEU A 115 9.72 -10.11 -0.96
C LEU A 115 9.33 -9.13 0.16
N ASN A 116 10.25 -8.22 0.53
CA ASN A 116 9.96 -7.12 1.45
C ASN A 116 9.20 -5.96 0.78
N LYS A 117 9.00 -5.97 -0.53
CA LYS A 117 8.43 -4.88 -1.36
C LYS A 117 9.28 -3.59 -1.35
N ASP A 118 10.53 -3.68 -1.01
CA ASP A 118 11.51 -2.61 -1.14
C ASP A 118 12.00 -2.58 -2.59
N TYR A 119 11.07 -2.22 -3.50
CA TYR A 119 11.28 -2.40 -4.94
C TYR A 119 12.44 -1.59 -5.50
N LYS A 120 12.73 -0.42 -4.95
CA LYS A 120 13.85 0.42 -5.38
C LYS A 120 15.18 -0.29 -5.13
N GLU A 121 15.39 -0.78 -3.92
CA GLU A 121 16.60 -1.50 -3.50
C GLU A 121 16.71 -2.86 -4.22
N ALA A 122 15.57 -3.51 -4.47
CA ALA A 122 15.51 -4.73 -5.28
C ALA A 122 16.00 -4.47 -6.71
N ILE A 123 15.49 -3.41 -7.37
CA ILE A 123 15.89 -3.02 -8.73
C ILE A 123 17.37 -2.68 -8.77
N GLU A 124 17.88 -1.87 -7.84
CA GLU A 124 19.30 -1.54 -7.75
C GLU A 124 20.16 -2.81 -7.64
N SER A 125 19.77 -3.75 -6.76
CA SER A 125 20.48 -5.01 -6.58
C SER A 125 20.43 -5.92 -7.82
N TYR A 126 19.26 -6.06 -8.46
CA TYR A 126 19.13 -6.82 -9.71
C TYR A 126 19.90 -6.17 -10.88
N LYS A 127 20.00 -4.84 -10.92
CA LYS A 127 20.83 -4.13 -11.90
C LYS A 127 22.30 -4.45 -11.74
N ILE A 128 22.78 -4.57 -10.51
CA ILE A 128 24.16 -5.04 -10.25
C ILE A 128 24.31 -6.47 -10.80
N VAL A 129 23.35 -7.38 -10.56
CA VAL A 129 23.37 -8.74 -11.12
C VAL A 129 23.41 -8.72 -12.65
N GLU A 130 22.71 -7.78 -13.30
CA GLU A 130 22.73 -7.62 -14.77
C GLU A 130 24.13 -7.27 -15.30
N THR A 131 24.93 -6.50 -14.54
CA THR A 131 26.32 -6.17 -14.90
C THR A 131 27.31 -7.31 -14.61
N LEU A 132 26.97 -8.20 -13.68
CA LEU A 132 27.77 -9.38 -13.36
C LEU A 132 27.39 -10.53 -14.29
N ASN A 133 28.30 -11.48 -14.52
CA ASN A 133 28.05 -12.61 -15.42
C ASN A 133 27.09 -13.65 -14.81
N PHE A 134 25.81 -13.27 -14.66
CA PHE A 134 24.75 -14.13 -14.14
C PHE A 134 24.16 -14.97 -15.26
N LYS A 135 24.11 -16.30 -15.08
CA LYS A 135 23.70 -17.24 -16.12
C LYS A 135 22.19 -17.24 -16.37
N GLU A 136 21.40 -17.10 -15.30
CA GLU A 136 19.93 -17.24 -15.34
C GLU A 136 19.25 -15.92 -15.74
N LYS A 137 19.60 -15.37 -16.91
CA LYS A 137 19.12 -14.05 -17.37
C LYS A 137 17.59 -13.98 -17.50
N LYS A 138 16.92 -15.07 -17.91
CA LYS A 138 15.46 -15.15 -17.99
C LYS A 138 14.83 -14.83 -16.63
N ILE A 139 15.30 -15.48 -15.56
CA ILE A 139 14.79 -15.29 -14.20
C ILE A 139 15.10 -13.88 -13.69
N LEU A 140 16.31 -13.39 -13.96
CA LEU A 140 16.70 -12.02 -13.60
C LEU A 140 15.76 -10.98 -14.21
N PHE A 141 15.50 -11.06 -15.52
CA PHE A 141 14.68 -10.08 -16.22
C PHE A 141 13.21 -10.16 -15.80
N ASN A 142 12.69 -11.37 -15.58
CA ASN A 142 11.34 -11.52 -15.03
C ASN A 142 11.19 -10.89 -13.63
N ASN A 143 12.17 -11.08 -12.75
CA ASN A 143 12.12 -10.50 -11.40
C ASN A 143 12.31 -8.97 -11.42
N LEU A 144 13.21 -8.46 -12.27
CA LEU A 144 13.35 -7.02 -12.52
C LEU A 144 12.02 -6.42 -12.99
N ALA A 145 11.36 -7.05 -13.97
CA ALA A 145 10.08 -6.60 -14.47
C ALA A 145 9.01 -6.56 -13.38
N LYS A 146 8.94 -7.59 -12.51
CA LYS A 146 8.05 -7.61 -11.35
C LYS A 146 8.30 -6.45 -10.39
N CYS A 147 9.56 -6.15 -10.09
CA CYS A 147 9.93 -5.03 -9.21
C CYS A 147 9.59 -3.69 -9.85
N TYR A 148 9.82 -3.51 -11.16
CA TYR A 148 9.39 -2.31 -11.89
C TYR A 148 7.86 -2.16 -11.89
N LEU A 149 7.11 -3.25 -12.11
CA LEU A 149 5.65 -3.23 -12.02
C LEU A 149 5.17 -2.90 -10.60
N GLY A 150 5.86 -3.41 -9.59
CA GLY A 150 5.58 -3.13 -8.18
C GLY A 150 5.87 -1.67 -7.76
N SER A 151 6.81 -1.01 -8.46
CA SER A 151 7.16 0.41 -8.27
C SER A 151 6.44 1.36 -9.24
N ASP A 152 5.41 0.89 -9.94
CA ASP A 152 4.60 1.65 -10.91
C ASP A 152 5.36 2.15 -12.15
N ASN A 153 6.53 1.57 -12.43
CA ASN A 153 7.29 1.88 -13.66
C ASN A 153 6.93 0.88 -14.76
N ILE A 154 5.82 1.17 -15.44
CA ILE A 154 5.20 0.26 -16.42
C ILE A 154 6.08 0.03 -17.64
N ASP A 155 6.74 1.08 -18.16
CA ASP A 155 7.54 0.99 -19.38
C ASP A 155 8.75 0.07 -19.19
N GLU A 156 9.48 0.22 -18.09
CA GLU A 156 10.58 -0.66 -17.78
C GLU A 156 10.10 -2.08 -17.43
N ALA A 157 8.96 -2.23 -16.74
CA ALA A 157 8.38 -3.55 -16.49
C ALA A 157 8.08 -4.28 -17.79
N LYS A 158 7.40 -3.62 -18.74
CA LYS A 158 7.11 -4.16 -20.09
C LYS A 158 8.38 -4.57 -20.81
N LYS A 159 9.36 -3.69 -20.87
CA LYS A 159 10.65 -3.93 -21.53
C LYS A 159 11.35 -5.18 -20.97
N TYR A 160 11.42 -5.32 -19.63
CA TYR A 160 12.10 -6.45 -19.01
C TYR A 160 11.32 -7.76 -19.12
N TYR A 161 9.98 -7.74 -19.07
CA TYR A 161 9.18 -8.95 -19.37
C TYR A 161 9.38 -9.42 -20.80
N LEU A 162 9.41 -8.51 -21.80
CA LEU A 162 9.66 -8.86 -23.18
C LEU A 162 11.08 -9.43 -23.37
N LYS A 163 12.10 -8.82 -22.75
CA LYS A 163 13.46 -9.40 -22.73
C LYS A 163 13.51 -10.80 -22.11
N ALA A 164 12.74 -11.05 -21.05
CA ALA A 164 12.66 -12.37 -20.44
C ALA A 164 12.00 -13.38 -21.37
N LEU A 165 10.97 -12.96 -22.12
CA LEU A 165 10.25 -13.80 -23.08
C LEU A 165 11.10 -14.20 -24.28
N GLU A 166 12.13 -13.41 -24.67
CA GLU A 166 13.09 -13.75 -25.74
C GLU A 166 13.87 -15.04 -25.46
N PHE A 167 14.01 -15.44 -24.19
CA PHE A 167 14.69 -16.71 -23.80
C PHE A 167 13.77 -17.93 -23.92
N ASP A 168 12.47 -17.73 -23.82
CA ASP A 168 11.47 -18.80 -23.91
C ASP A 168 10.11 -18.16 -24.22
N GLU A 169 9.73 -18.18 -25.48
CA GLU A 169 8.49 -17.55 -25.96
C GLU A 169 7.22 -18.18 -25.37
N ASN A 170 7.30 -19.40 -24.86
CA ASN A 170 6.18 -20.15 -24.30
C ASN A 170 6.26 -20.29 -22.77
N ASP A 171 7.09 -19.48 -22.10
CA ASP A 171 7.15 -19.47 -20.63
C ASP A 171 5.83 -18.99 -20.03
N LYS A 172 5.07 -19.92 -19.45
CA LYS A 172 3.73 -19.63 -18.88
C LYS A 172 3.74 -18.59 -17.79
N TYR A 173 4.84 -18.48 -17.01
CA TYR A 173 4.95 -17.50 -15.93
C TYR A 173 5.12 -16.09 -16.48
N ILE A 174 5.97 -15.92 -17.49
CA ILE A 174 6.23 -14.60 -18.11
C ILE A 174 5.00 -14.13 -18.88
N ILE A 175 4.36 -15.03 -19.65
CA ILE A 175 3.14 -14.72 -20.40
C ILE A 175 2.01 -14.30 -19.47
N ASN A 176 1.84 -15.01 -18.35
CA ASN A 176 0.84 -14.65 -17.33
C ASN A 176 1.15 -13.31 -16.66
N ASN A 177 2.43 -13.00 -16.41
CA ASN A 177 2.84 -11.69 -15.89
C ASN A 177 2.60 -10.56 -16.90
N LEU A 178 2.82 -10.78 -18.18
CA LEU A 178 2.48 -9.84 -19.25
C LEU A 178 0.97 -9.62 -19.36
N LEU A 179 0.17 -10.69 -19.22
CA LEU A 179 -1.30 -10.55 -19.15
C LEU A 179 -1.71 -9.64 -17.98
N ILE A 180 -1.14 -9.83 -16.79
CA ILE A 180 -1.39 -8.97 -15.62
C ILE A 180 -1.02 -7.51 -15.92
N LEU A 181 0.15 -7.28 -16.53
CA LEU A 181 0.60 -5.94 -16.91
C LEU A 181 -0.40 -5.28 -17.88
N TYR A 182 -0.79 -5.99 -18.95
CA TYR A 182 -1.71 -5.43 -19.94
C TYR A 182 -3.13 -5.22 -19.39
N LEU A 183 -3.61 -6.11 -18.50
CA LEU A 183 -4.85 -5.89 -17.75
C LEU A 183 -4.79 -4.61 -16.90
N ARG A 184 -3.63 -4.34 -16.30
CA ARG A 184 -3.43 -3.15 -15.46
C ARG A 184 -3.45 -1.84 -16.25
N ILE A 185 -2.92 -1.84 -17.48
CA ILE A 185 -2.90 -0.65 -18.35
C ILE A 185 -4.09 -0.58 -19.33
N GLU A 186 -5.00 -1.54 -19.23
CA GLU A 186 -6.21 -1.62 -20.05
C GLU A 186 -5.95 -1.68 -21.58
N ASP A 187 -4.80 -2.22 -22.01
CA ASP A 187 -4.47 -2.45 -23.43
C ASP A 187 -5.27 -3.63 -23.99
N LYS A 188 -6.43 -3.33 -24.55
CA LYS A 188 -7.41 -4.33 -25.01
C LYS A 188 -6.85 -5.32 -26.02
N GLU A 189 -6.01 -4.87 -26.95
CA GLU A 189 -5.41 -5.72 -28.00
C GLU A 189 -4.42 -6.71 -27.38
N LYS A 190 -3.53 -6.21 -26.53
CA LYS A 190 -2.52 -7.05 -25.86
C LYS A 190 -3.14 -8.00 -24.84
N ILE A 191 -4.20 -7.58 -24.14
CA ILE A 191 -4.95 -8.47 -23.25
C ILE A 191 -5.45 -9.70 -24.03
N GLU A 192 -6.10 -9.50 -25.19
CA GLU A 192 -6.59 -10.63 -26.02
C GLU A 192 -5.46 -11.52 -26.50
N GLN A 193 -4.37 -10.91 -26.99
CA GLN A 193 -3.20 -11.65 -27.47
C GLN A 193 -2.62 -12.55 -26.39
N PHE A 194 -2.33 -11.98 -25.20
CA PHE A 194 -1.65 -12.73 -24.14
C PHE A 194 -2.60 -13.66 -23.39
N PHE A 195 -3.89 -13.36 -23.33
CA PHE A 195 -4.90 -14.28 -22.79
C PHE A 195 -4.97 -15.57 -23.62
N LYS A 196 -5.13 -15.47 -24.96
CA LYS A 196 -5.15 -16.63 -25.85
C LYS A 196 -3.87 -17.45 -25.73
N LYS A 197 -2.71 -16.78 -25.76
CA LYS A 197 -1.42 -17.45 -25.65
C LYS A 197 -1.27 -18.19 -24.31
N ALA A 198 -1.69 -17.60 -23.20
CA ALA A 198 -1.66 -18.24 -21.88
C ALA A 198 -2.60 -19.47 -21.83
N GLN A 199 -3.79 -19.35 -22.42
CA GLN A 199 -4.77 -20.43 -22.51
C GLN A 199 -4.25 -21.63 -23.31
N GLU A 200 -3.62 -21.37 -24.45
CA GLU A 200 -3.03 -22.40 -25.32
C GLU A 200 -1.89 -23.17 -24.64
N ILE A 201 -1.11 -22.50 -23.78
CA ILE A 201 0.05 -23.11 -23.11
C ILE A 201 -0.39 -23.99 -21.94
N ASP A 202 -1.24 -23.50 -21.07
CA ASP A 202 -1.71 -24.24 -19.88
C ASP A 202 -2.99 -23.63 -19.32
N GLU A 203 -4.14 -24.05 -19.82
CA GLU A 203 -5.45 -23.58 -19.34
C GLU A 203 -5.76 -24.00 -17.89
N HIS A 204 -5.06 -25.02 -17.38
CA HIS A 204 -5.23 -25.52 -16.01
C HIS A 204 -4.31 -24.85 -14.99
N TYR A 205 -3.36 -24.00 -15.46
CA TYR A 205 -2.46 -23.27 -14.58
C TYR A 205 -3.26 -22.36 -13.64
N ILE A 206 -3.12 -22.58 -12.33
CA ILE A 206 -3.98 -21.94 -11.32
C ILE A 206 -3.90 -20.40 -11.36
N GLU A 207 -2.71 -19.83 -11.55
CA GLU A 207 -2.52 -18.38 -11.63
C GLU A 207 -3.14 -17.81 -12.91
N PHE A 208 -3.13 -18.55 -14.02
CA PHE A 208 -3.85 -18.17 -15.23
C PHE A 208 -5.36 -18.16 -14.98
N LYS A 209 -5.93 -19.21 -14.35
CA LYS A 209 -7.36 -19.24 -13.97
C LYS A 209 -7.73 -18.08 -13.07
N LEU A 210 -6.88 -17.76 -12.08
CA LEU A 210 -7.10 -16.60 -11.20
C LEU A 210 -7.08 -15.27 -11.98
N ASN A 211 -6.19 -15.11 -12.96
CA ASN A 211 -6.11 -13.90 -13.77
C ASN A 211 -7.18 -13.85 -14.86
N SER A 212 -7.69 -15.02 -15.29
CA SER A 212 -8.87 -15.10 -16.15
C SER A 212 -10.11 -14.46 -15.51
N SER A 213 -10.22 -14.46 -14.19
CA SER A 213 -11.29 -13.70 -13.52
C SER A 213 -11.17 -12.19 -13.76
N ASP A 214 -9.96 -11.63 -13.76
CA ASP A 214 -9.75 -10.19 -14.03
C ASP A 214 -10.01 -9.88 -15.52
N TYR A 215 -9.60 -10.78 -16.43
CA TYR A 215 -9.95 -10.69 -17.84
C TYR A 215 -11.47 -10.69 -18.06
N LEU A 216 -12.21 -11.60 -17.44
CA LEU A 216 -13.67 -11.64 -17.52
C LEU A 216 -14.30 -10.34 -16.99
N ILE A 217 -13.78 -9.80 -15.89
CA ILE A 217 -14.22 -8.50 -15.35
C ILE A 217 -13.97 -7.37 -16.35
N SER A 218 -12.79 -7.36 -17.02
CA SER A 218 -12.47 -6.35 -18.05
C SER A 218 -13.42 -6.40 -19.24
N LYS A 219 -14.01 -7.59 -19.52
CA LYS A 219 -15.03 -7.82 -20.54
C LYS A 219 -16.48 -7.63 -20.04
N ASN A 220 -16.66 -7.11 -18.83
CA ASN A 220 -17.94 -6.97 -18.16
C ASN A 220 -18.71 -8.29 -17.92
N LYS A 221 -18.00 -9.43 -17.90
CA LYS A 221 -18.52 -10.78 -17.68
C LYS A 221 -18.42 -11.17 -16.20
N ILE A 222 -19.04 -10.38 -15.33
CA ILE A 222 -18.88 -10.49 -13.88
C ILE A 222 -19.39 -11.84 -13.36
N ASN A 223 -20.50 -12.34 -13.85
CA ASN A 223 -21.07 -13.62 -13.42
C ASN A 223 -20.16 -14.80 -13.78
N GLU A 224 -19.56 -14.78 -14.96
CA GLU A 224 -18.59 -15.81 -15.37
C GLU A 224 -17.35 -15.78 -14.47
N ALA A 225 -16.85 -14.60 -14.11
CA ALA A 225 -15.75 -14.45 -13.16
C ALA A 225 -16.09 -15.00 -11.76
N ILE A 226 -17.29 -14.77 -11.28
CA ILE A 226 -17.79 -15.29 -9.99
C ILE A 226 -17.81 -16.83 -10.03
N GLU A 227 -18.40 -17.43 -11.06
CA GLU A 227 -18.50 -18.89 -11.16
C GLU A 227 -17.13 -19.55 -11.31
N LEU A 228 -16.22 -18.94 -12.08
CA LEU A 228 -14.83 -19.40 -12.18
C LEU A 228 -14.13 -19.41 -10.81
N LEU A 229 -14.22 -18.32 -10.05
CA LEU A 229 -13.58 -18.24 -8.73
C LEU A 229 -14.21 -19.22 -7.72
N LYS A 230 -15.52 -19.43 -7.78
CA LYS A 230 -16.21 -20.44 -6.96
C LYS A 230 -15.70 -21.85 -7.27
N SER A 231 -15.51 -22.18 -8.55
CA SER A 231 -14.97 -23.49 -8.92
C SER A 231 -13.54 -23.68 -8.39
N ILE A 232 -12.68 -22.66 -8.52
CA ILE A 232 -11.32 -22.69 -7.96
C ILE A 232 -11.34 -22.89 -6.44
N ILE A 233 -12.23 -22.20 -5.73
CA ILE A 233 -12.40 -22.34 -4.27
C ILE A 233 -12.82 -23.77 -3.92
N LYS A 234 -13.81 -24.30 -4.62
CA LYS A 234 -14.30 -25.67 -4.39
C LYS A 234 -13.20 -26.72 -4.55
N ASP A 235 -12.38 -26.57 -5.60
CA ASP A 235 -11.37 -27.57 -5.95
C ASP A 235 -10.10 -27.46 -5.08
N THR A 236 -9.70 -26.24 -4.72
CA THR A 236 -8.37 -26.00 -4.14
C THR A 236 -8.37 -25.23 -2.82
N ARG A 237 -9.51 -24.66 -2.41
CA ARG A 237 -9.61 -23.72 -1.27
C ARG A 237 -8.59 -22.58 -1.36
N ASN A 238 -8.27 -22.13 -2.58
CA ASN A 238 -7.20 -21.16 -2.84
C ASN A 238 -7.45 -19.80 -2.17
N TYR A 239 -6.49 -19.34 -1.38
CA TYR A 239 -6.56 -18.05 -0.65
C TYR A 239 -6.83 -16.85 -1.57
N THR A 240 -6.13 -16.78 -2.71
CA THR A 240 -6.27 -15.66 -3.65
C THR A 240 -7.66 -15.65 -4.30
N ALA A 241 -8.25 -16.83 -4.57
CA ALA A 241 -9.59 -16.95 -5.11
C ALA A 241 -10.64 -16.39 -4.13
N TYR A 242 -10.52 -16.67 -2.82
CA TYR A 242 -11.39 -16.09 -1.79
C TYR A 242 -11.31 -14.56 -1.79
N ILE A 243 -10.09 -14.00 -1.79
CA ILE A 243 -9.88 -12.55 -1.79
C ILE A 243 -10.47 -11.91 -3.06
N LYS A 244 -10.23 -12.50 -4.25
CA LYS A 244 -10.76 -11.99 -5.50
C LYS A 244 -12.30 -12.03 -5.52
N LEU A 245 -12.90 -13.14 -5.11
CA LEU A 245 -14.35 -13.30 -5.07
C LEU A 245 -15.01 -12.31 -4.11
N ALA A 246 -14.45 -12.15 -2.91
CA ALA A 246 -14.94 -11.16 -1.94
C ALA A 246 -14.85 -9.73 -2.49
N LYS A 247 -13.76 -9.39 -3.19
CA LYS A 247 -13.60 -8.09 -3.86
C LYS A 247 -14.62 -7.88 -4.97
N ILE A 248 -14.95 -8.91 -5.77
CA ILE A 248 -15.99 -8.80 -6.80
C ILE A 248 -17.34 -8.49 -6.16
N TYR A 249 -17.73 -9.25 -5.13
CA TYR A 249 -18.99 -9.01 -4.44
C TYR A 249 -19.05 -7.60 -3.80
N SER A 250 -17.96 -7.15 -3.18
CA SER A 250 -17.88 -5.76 -2.68
C SER A 250 -18.01 -4.75 -3.83
N LYS A 251 -17.37 -5.00 -4.99
CA LYS A 251 -17.41 -4.11 -6.15
C LYS A 251 -18.80 -3.95 -6.75
N ILE A 252 -19.63 -5.01 -6.72
CA ILE A 252 -21.04 -4.94 -7.15
C ILE A 252 -22.00 -4.60 -6.00
N CYS A 253 -21.48 -4.07 -4.91
CA CYS A 253 -22.22 -3.64 -3.71
C CYS A 253 -22.96 -4.77 -2.97
N ASP A 254 -22.65 -6.05 -3.22
CA ASP A 254 -23.17 -7.19 -2.46
C ASP A 254 -22.30 -7.48 -1.24
N ASN A 255 -22.33 -6.55 -0.27
CA ASN A 255 -21.49 -6.66 0.94
C ASN A 255 -21.86 -7.91 1.77
N LYS A 256 -23.10 -8.38 1.69
CA LYS A 256 -23.54 -9.60 2.39
C LYS A 256 -22.79 -10.84 1.89
N LYS A 257 -22.73 -11.03 0.57
CA LYS A 257 -21.95 -12.15 -0.01
C LYS A 257 -20.45 -11.96 0.18
N SER A 258 -19.94 -10.74 0.03
CA SER A 258 -18.52 -10.45 0.33
C SER A 258 -18.15 -10.92 1.74
N LYS A 259 -18.99 -10.59 2.72
CA LYS A 259 -18.83 -10.98 4.12
C LYS A 259 -18.85 -12.50 4.30
N GLN A 260 -19.81 -13.20 3.69
CA GLN A 260 -19.88 -14.67 3.76
C GLN A 260 -18.60 -15.33 3.25
N ILE A 261 -18.09 -14.88 2.12
CA ILE A 261 -16.84 -15.39 1.52
C ILE A 261 -15.62 -15.12 2.43
N ILE A 262 -15.54 -13.95 3.05
CA ILE A 262 -14.47 -13.62 3.99
C ILE A 262 -14.58 -14.47 5.26
N ASP A 263 -15.77 -14.69 5.79
CA ASP A 263 -15.98 -15.53 6.97
C ASP A 263 -15.58 -16.99 6.71
N GLU A 264 -15.96 -17.53 5.55
CA GLU A 264 -15.52 -18.86 5.13
C GLU A 264 -13.98 -18.91 5.03
N ALA A 265 -13.36 -17.90 4.39
CA ALA A 265 -11.91 -17.84 4.26
C ALA A 265 -11.21 -17.76 5.63
N ILE A 266 -11.75 -17.03 6.61
CA ILE A 266 -11.19 -16.94 7.97
C ILE A 266 -11.23 -18.29 8.67
N THR A 267 -12.24 -19.15 8.44
CA THR A 267 -12.26 -20.50 9.05
C THR A 267 -11.11 -21.38 8.56
N ILE A 268 -10.66 -21.17 7.32
CA ILE A 268 -9.56 -21.92 6.70
C ILE A 268 -8.21 -21.27 7.01
N TYR A 269 -8.16 -19.93 7.06
CA TYR A 269 -6.95 -19.14 7.26
C TYR A 269 -7.08 -18.22 8.51
N PRO A 270 -7.22 -18.78 9.73
CA PRO A 270 -7.58 -18.01 10.94
C PRO A 270 -6.52 -16.99 11.36
N ASN A 271 -5.27 -17.19 10.93
CA ASN A 271 -4.16 -16.29 11.24
C ASN A 271 -3.95 -15.17 10.19
N SER A 272 -4.78 -15.12 9.13
CA SER A 272 -4.65 -14.09 8.11
C SER A 272 -5.09 -12.73 8.62
N THR A 273 -4.13 -11.82 8.73
CA THR A 273 -4.36 -10.41 9.11
C THR A 273 -5.11 -9.65 8.03
N ASP A 274 -4.87 -9.96 6.76
CA ASP A 274 -5.55 -9.33 5.62
C ASP A 274 -7.06 -9.64 5.60
N LEU A 275 -7.44 -10.89 5.89
CA LEU A 275 -8.84 -11.27 5.99
C LEU A 275 -9.54 -10.59 7.17
N LYS A 276 -8.88 -10.55 8.34
CA LYS A 276 -9.40 -9.86 9.52
C LYS A 276 -9.58 -8.37 9.25
N PHE A 277 -8.61 -7.73 8.62
CA PHE A 277 -8.71 -6.34 8.20
C PHE A 277 -9.88 -6.12 7.23
N SER A 278 -9.98 -6.95 6.18
CA SER A 278 -11.09 -6.88 5.21
C SER A 278 -12.44 -7.06 5.88
N ARG A 279 -12.52 -7.95 6.86
CA ARG A 279 -13.72 -8.14 7.68
C ARG A 279 -14.06 -6.90 8.49
N GLY A 280 -13.04 -6.24 9.05
CA GLY A 280 -13.18 -4.97 9.77
C GLY A 280 -13.78 -3.87 8.89
N LEU A 281 -13.30 -3.73 7.64
CA LEU A 281 -13.86 -2.77 6.69
C LEU A 281 -15.34 -3.04 6.37
N LEU A 282 -15.75 -4.30 6.26
CA LEU A 282 -17.16 -4.65 6.06
C LEU A 282 -18.02 -4.31 7.28
N TYR A 283 -17.54 -4.55 8.50
CA TYR A 283 -18.24 -4.12 9.71
C TYR A 283 -18.41 -2.59 9.76
N LEU A 284 -17.37 -1.83 9.41
CA LEU A 284 -17.46 -0.37 9.33
C LEU A 284 -18.52 0.07 8.31
N THR A 285 -18.56 -0.60 7.15
CA THR A 285 -19.56 -0.34 6.10
C THR A 285 -20.99 -0.66 6.54
N GLU A 286 -21.16 -1.69 7.38
CA GLU A 286 -22.45 -2.09 7.97
C GLU A 286 -22.87 -1.24 9.18
N GLY A 287 -21.97 -0.34 9.66
CA GLY A 287 -22.21 0.51 10.84
C GLY A 287 -21.90 -0.16 12.19
N ASP A 288 -21.36 -1.38 12.20
CA ASP A 288 -20.83 -2.03 13.41
C ASP A 288 -19.43 -1.50 13.71
N PHE A 289 -19.37 -0.25 14.18
CA PHE A 289 -18.11 0.46 14.39
C PHE A 289 -17.25 -0.17 15.50
N GLU A 290 -17.84 -0.82 16.47
CA GLU A 290 -17.10 -1.43 17.58
C GLU A 290 -16.24 -2.58 17.07
N LYS A 291 -16.84 -3.59 16.43
CA LYS A 291 -16.09 -4.69 15.81
C LYS A 291 -15.24 -4.23 14.64
N GLY A 292 -15.75 -3.25 13.89
CA GLY A 292 -15.03 -2.69 12.75
C GLY A 292 -13.69 -2.09 13.14
N TRP A 293 -13.65 -1.21 14.14
CA TRP A 293 -12.41 -0.57 14.60
C TRP A 293 -11.46 -1.55 15.29
N GLU A 294 -11.98 -2.57 15.98
CA GLU A 294 -11.14 -3.63 16.55
C GLU A 294 -10.37 -4.37 15.45
N LEU A 295 -11.07 -4.82 14.42
CA LEU A 295 -10.46 -5.56 13.31
C LEU A 295 -9.65 -4.64 12.36
N TYR A 296 -9.96 -3.36 12.31
CA TYR A 296 -9.19 -2.37 11.54
C TYR A 296 -7.73 -2.26 12.00
N GLU A 297 -7.44 -2.59 13.25
CA GLU A 297 -6.07 -2.60 13.80
C GLU A 297 -5.16 -3.65 13.13
N PHE A 298 -5.73 -4.69 12.51
CA PHE A 298 -4.94 -5.65 11.73
C PHE A 298 -4.24 -5.05 10.52
N ARG A 299 -4.61 -3.83 10.07
CA ARG A 299 -3.87 -3.09 9.04
C ARG A 299 -2.41 -2.83 9.45
N ASN A 300 -2.13 -2.70 10.74
CA ASN A 300 -0.79 -2.43 11.27
C ASN A 300 0.21 -3.55 10.96
N SER A 301 -0.26 -4.79 10.76
CA SER A 301 0.58 -5.91 10.32
C SER A 301 0.92 -5.84 8.82
N ILE A 302 0.11 -5.11 8.04
CA ILE A 302 0.30 -4.89 6.61
C ILE A 302 1.23 -3.70 6.37
N ILE A 303 1.23 -2.74 7.29
CA ILE A 303 2.04 -1.53 7.24
C ILE A 303 3.44 -1.84 7.73
N LYS A 304 4.42 -1.58 6.86
CA LYS A 304 5.81 -2.03 7.05
C LYS A 304 6.75 -1.04 7.72
N ASP A 305 6.30 0.13 8.14
CA ASP A 305 7.20 1.08 8.80
C ASP A 305 7.62 0.55 10.17
N LYS A 306 8.83 -0.02 10.21
CA LYS A 306 9.50 -0.50 11.41
C LYS A 306 10.22 0.62 12.18
N SER A 307 10.13 1.86 11.73
CA SER A 307 10.60 3.01 12.51
C SER A 307 9.89 3.01 13.85
N PHE A 308 10.60 3.27 14.91
CA PHE A 308 10.01 3.38 16.25
C PHE A 308 9.46 2.08 16.86
N GLN A 309 9.97 0.89 16.47
CA GLN A 309 9.51 -0.40 17.04
C GLN A 309 9.70 -0.50 18.56
N ASN A 310 10.68 0.19 19.12
CA ASN A 310 10.98 0.17 20.55
C ASN A 310 10.01 1.00 21.39
N ILE A 311 9.13 1.82 20.77
CA ILE A 311 8.16 2.63 21.48
C ILE A 311 6.89 1.79 21.70
N LYS A 312 6.38 1.76 22.93
CA LYS A 312 5.17 1.04 23.30
C LYS A 312 3.96 1.53 22.51
N ILE A 313 3.17 0.61 21.95
CA ILE A 313 1.91 0.97 21.29
C ILE A 313 0.89 1.34 22.37
N TRP A 314 0.22 2.49 22.20
CA TRP A 314 -0.88 2.89 23.05
C TRP A 314 -2.14 2.08 22.75
N ASN A 315 -2.71 1.45 23.78
CA ASN A 315 -3.91 0.65 23.71
C ASN A 315 -5.04 1.16 24.61
N GLY A 316 -5.04 2.47 24.89
CA GLY A 316 -6.05 3.12 25.73
C GLY A 316 -5.63 3.33 27.19
N GLU A 317 -4.34 3.12 27.50
CA GLU A 317 -3.80 3.42 28.85
C GLU A 317 -3.92 4.91 29.17
N ASN A 318 -3.88 5.23 30.47
CA ASN A 318 -3.84 6.62 30.92
C ASN A 318 -2.56 7.30 30.40
N LEU A 319 -2.73 8.46 29.76
CA LEU A 319 -1.65 9.25 29.17
C LEU A 319 -1.29 10.49 29.98
N LEU A 320 -1.89 10.68 31.16
CA LEU A 320 -1.57 11.82 32.02
C LEU A 320 -0.05 11.85 32.25
N ASP A 321 0.57 12.97 32.00
CA ASP A 321 2.03 13.19 32.08
C ASP A 321 2.88 12.46 31.02
N SER A 322 2.27 11.72 30.10
CA SER A 322 2.96 10.96 29.04
C SER A 322 3.15 11.76 27.75
N SER A 323 4.23 11.43 27.04
CA SER A 323 4.51 11.87 25.66
C SER A 323 4.06 10.80 24.68
N ILE A 324 3.35 11.19 23.62
CA ILE A 324 2.88 10.27 22.60
C ILE A 324 3.30 10.70 21.20
N LEU A 325 3.85 9.74 20.44
CA LEU A 325 4.15 9.88 19.02
C LEU A 325 2.95 9.40 18.21
N VAL A 326 2.30 10.31 17.48
CA VAL A 326 1.24 9.97 16.54
C VAL A 326 1.86 9.87 15.13
N THR A 327 1.69 8.74 14.46
CA THR A 327 2.26 8.48 13.12
C THR A 327 1.19 8.43 12.05
N CYS A 328 1.52 8.84 10.82
CA CYS A 328 0.68 8.63 9.66
C CYS A 328 1.13 7.36 8.90
N GLU A 329 0.19 6.49 8.58
CA GLU A 329 0.44 5.21 7.91
C GLU A 329 -0.38 4.99 6.64
N GLN A 330 -1.31 5.89 6.36
CA GLN A 330 -2.24 5.80 5.22
C GLN A 330 -2.07 6.97 4.26
N GLY A 331 -3.02 7.14 3.33
CA GLY A 331 -2.99 8.23 2.37
C GLY A 331 -3.06 9.62 2.99
N MET A 332 -2.62 10.63 2.26
CA MET A 332 -2.65 12.03 2.72
C MET A 332 -4.07 12.51 3.08
N GLY A 333 -5.11 11.98 2.42
CA GLY A 333 -6.51 12.27 2.74
C GLY A 333 -6.91 11.76 4.12
N ASP A 334 -6.44 10.56 4.50
CA ASP A 334 -6.69 9.99 5.83
C ASP A 334 -6.02 10.81 6.92
N VAL A 335 -4.80 11.32 6.67
CA VAL A 335 -4.08 12.23 7.59
C VAL A 335 -4.93 13.47 7.86
N LEU A 336 -5.49 14.08 6.81
CA LEU A 336 -6.37 15.24 6.96
C LEU A 336 -7.63 14.91 7.74
N GLN A 337 -8.31 13.83 7.37
CA GLN A 337 -9.59 13.46 7.97
C GLN A 337 -9.46 13.11 9.46
N PHE A 338 -8.42 12.35 9.81
CA PHE A 338 -8.25 11.84 11.18
C PHE A 338 -7.49 12.81 12.09
N SER A 339 -6.84 13.85 11.55
CA SER A 339 -6.15 14.88 12.34
C SER A 339 -7.06 15.55 13.37
N LYS A 340 -8.38 15.56 13.17
CA LYS A 340 -9.35 16.07 14.16
C LYS A 340 -9.20 15.40 15.53
N PHE A 341 -8.84 14.12 15.57
CA PHE A 341 -8.68 13.38 16.82
C PHE A 341 -7.46 13.79 17.64
N LEU A 342 -6.52 14.55 17.06
CA LEU A 342 -5.44 15.15 17.83
C LEU A 342 -5.98 16.14 18.86
N ILE A 343 -7.09 16.81 18.53
CA ILE A 343 -7.77 17.75 19.45
C ILE A 343 -8.39 16.99 20.63
N ASP A 344 -8.95 15.80 20.37
CA ASP A 344 -9.53 14.94 21.43
C ASP A 344 -8.45 14.26 22.28
N LEU A 345 -7.30 13.94 21.68
CA LEU A 345 -6.16 13.34 22.35
C LEU A 345 -5.37 14.37 23.20
N SER A 346 -5.30 15.63 22.74
CA SER A 346 -4.49 16.68 23.35
C SER A 346 -4.74 16.88 24.86
N PRO A 347 -5.97 16.91 25.39
CA PRO A 347 -6.19 17.08 26.83
C PRO A 347 -5.83 15.86 27.67
N LEU A 348 -5.56 14.69 27.05
CA LEU A 348 -5.31 13.43 27.75
C LEU A 348 -3.82 13.20 28.03
N CYS A 349 -2.92 13.96 27.41
CA CYS A 349 -1.48 13.72 27.47
C CYS A 349 -0.68 15.02 27.60
N LYS A 350 0.57 14.89 28.09
CA LYS A 350 1.49 16.01 28.26
C LYS A 350 1.97 16.59 26.95
N LYS A 351 2.28 15.74 25.98
CA LYS A 351 2.88 16.13 24.69
C LYS A 351 2.46 15.19 23.58
N ILE A 352 2.12 15.75 22.41
CA ILE A 352 1.90 15.04 21.15
C ILE A 352 2.92 15.54 20.14
N ASP A 353 3.71 14.62 19.58
CA ASP A 353 4.43 14.89 18.34
C ASP A 353 3.72 14.12 17.22
N PHE A 354 3.21 14.86 16.24
CA PHE A 354 2.51 14.30 15.09
C PHE A 354 3.45 14.23 13.90
N LEU A 355 3.93 13.02 13.62
CA LEU A 355 4.78 12.71 12.47
C LEU A 355 3.95 12.60 11.21
N ILE A 356 4.17 13.50 10.26
CA ILE A 356 3.46 13.53 8.99
C ILE A 356 4.40 13.51 7.79
N TYR A 357 3.82 13.31 6.60
CA TYR A 357 4.55 13.44 5.35
C TYR A 357 5.08 14.88 5.19
N LYS A 358 6.35 15.03 4.87
CA LYS A 358 7.01 16.34 4.72
C LYS A 358 6.22 17.32 3.83
N LYS A 359 5.55 16.81 2.79
CA LYS A 359 4.70 17.61 1.89
C LYS A 359 3.51 18.26 2.60
N LEU A 360 3.00 17.66 3.68
CA LEU A 360 1.83 18.15 4.41
C LEU A 360 2.18 19.17 5.51
N ILE A 361 3.44 19.25 5.95
CA ILE A 361 3.84 20.14 7.03
C ILE A 361 3.37 21.59 6.78
N PRO A 362 3.50 22.18 5.59
CA PRO A 362 3.06 23.55 5.36
C PRO A 362 1.55 23.77 5.51
N ILE A 363 0.74 22.72 5.44
CA ILE A 363 -0.73 22.77 5.59
C ILE A 363 -1.11 23.02 7.05
N PHE A 364 -0.32 22.50 7.98
CA PHE A 364 -0.63 22.55 9.41
C PHE A 364 0.14 23.68 10.11
N LYS A 365 -0.45 24.22 11.18
CA LYS A 365 0.27 25.08 12.13
C LYS A 365 1.32 24.23 12.84
N LYS A 366 2.57 24.69 12.86
CA LYS A 366 3.70 23.90 13.39
C LYS A 366 3.52 23.49 14.85
N LYS A 367 2.87 24.33 15.67
CA LYS A 367 2.60 24.05 17.08
C LYS A 367 1.24 24.60 17.51
N ILE A 368 0.46 23.78 18.20
CA ILE A 368 -0.85 24.13 18.74
C ILE A 368 -0.97 23.48 20.13
N LYS A 369 -1.00 24.30 21.18
CA LYS A 369 -1.01 23.80 22.58
C LYS A 369 0.17 22.81 22.79
N ASN A 370 -0.12 21.57 23.18
CA ASN A 370 0.84 20.49 23.36
C ASN A 370 1.02 19.60 22.10
N ILE A 371 0.42 19.97 20.95
CA ILE A 371 0.59 19.28 19.67
C ILE A 371 1.69 19.97 18.88
N ASN A 372 2.69 19.21 18.46
CA ASN A 372 3.78 19.63 17.58
C ASN A 372 3.73 18.83 16.28
N ILE A 373 3.79 19.49 15.12
CA ILE A 373 3.81 18.88 13.80
C ILE A 373 5.25 18.76 13.33
N CYS A 374 5.69 17.56 13.00
CA CYS A 374 7.10 17.27 12.72
C CYS A 374 7.30 16.27 11.59
N ASP A 375 8.49 16.25 11.04
CA ASP A 375 8.97 15.21 10.14
C ASP A 375 9.87 14.20 10.85
N LYS A 376 10.26 13.15 10.11
CA LYS A 376 11.06 12.05 10.66
C LYS A 376 12.43 12.49 11.18
N SER A 377 13.02 13.56 10.64
CA SER A 377 14.34 14.05 11.05
C SER A 377 14.28 14.74 12.43
N GLU A 378 13.13 15.32 12.79
CA GLU A 378 12.92 15.99 14.07
C GLU A 378 12.68 14.98 15.22
N ILE A 379 12.19 13.77 14.90
CA ILE A 379 11.77 12.74 15.88
C ILE A 379 12.92 11.88 16.40
N LEU A 380 13.93 11.59 15.58
CA LEU A 380 15.04 10.68 15.96
C LEU A 380 15.79 11.05 17.25
N LYS A 381 15.54 12.23 17.79
CA LYS A 381 16.17 12.75 19.02
C LYS A 381 15.31 12.67 20.27
N ASN A 382 14.04 12.25 20.16
CA ASN A 382 13.07 12.32 21.25
C ASN A 382 12.73 10.91 21.76
N GLU A 383 12.55 10.79 23.08
CA GLU A 383 11.99 9.60 23.72
C GLU A 383 10.48 9.81 23.92
N TYR A 384 9.70 8.78 23.65
CA TYR A 384 8.25 8.76 23.81
C TYR A 384 7.84 7.59 24.68
N ASP A 385 6.86 7.82 25.57
CA ASP A 385 6.26 6.77 26.38
C ASP A 385 5.40 5.83 25.53
N TYR A 386 4.69 6.42 24.56
CA TYR A 386 3.77 5.69 23.67
C TYR A 386 3.86 6.15 22.22
N LYS A 387 3.40 5.28 21.33
CA LYS A 387 3.09 5.62 19.93
C LYS A 387 1.70 5.13 19.55
N VAL A 388 1.09 5.78 18.56
CA VAL A 388 -0.19 5.37 17.97
C VAL A 388 -0.26 5.82 16.51
N SER A 389 -0.88 5.01 15.65
CA SER A 389 -1.21 5.43 14.29
C SER A 389 -2.41 6.37 14.30
N ILE A 390 -2.42 7.39 13.42
CA ILE A 390 -3.53 8.35 13.32
C ILE A 390 -4.87 7.65 13.05
N GLY A 391 -4.87 6.59 12.22
CA GLY A 391 -6.06 5.78 11.93
C GLY A 391 -6.57 5.00 13.13
N SER A 392 -5.72 4.64 14.09
CA SER A 392 -6.10 3.92 15.32
C SER A 392 -6.84 4.81 16.31
N LEU A 393 -6.72 6.15 16.21
CA LEU A 393 -7.47 7.09 17.06
C LEU A 393 -8.99 6.95 16.86
N ASN A 394 -9.43 6.49 15.70
CA ASN A 394 -10.85 6.18 15.46
C ASN A 394 -11.41 5.21 16.50
N LYS A 395 -10.68 4.16 16.87
CA LYS A 395 -11.11 3.17 17.86
C LYS A 395 -11.52 3.82 19.19
N TYR A 396 -10.86 4.89 19.59
CA TYR A 396 -11.07 5.55 20.87
C TYR A 396 -12.01 6.75 20.78
N PHE A 397 -12.03 7.43 19.62
CA PHE A 397 -12.67 8.75 19.53
C PHE A 397 -13.81 8.83 18.49
N TYR A 398 -14.15 7.75 17.75
CA TYR A 398 -15.16 7.83 16.70
C TYR A 398 -16.54 8.31 17.17
N LYS A 399 -16.91 8.05 18.43
CA LYS A 399 -18.18 8.51 19.04
C LYS A 399 -18.14 9.97 19.46
N LYS A 400 -16.95 10.59 19.56
CA LYS A 400 -16.85 11.99 19.92
C LYS A 400 -17.20 12.87 18.73
N ASN A 401 -18.06 13.85 18.94
CA ASN A 401 -18.32 14.93 17.99
C ASN A 401 -17.14 15.88 18.01
N SER A 402 -15.99 15.42 17.48
CA SER A 402 -14.77 16.19 17.45
C SER A 402 -15.00 17.46 16.65
N SER A 403 -14.52 18.58 17.18
CA SER A 403 -14.47 19.82 16.43
C SER A 403 -13.69 19.63 15.13
N ASN A 404 -14.14 20.28 14.06
CA ASN A 404 -13.47 20.28 12.78
C ASN A 404 -11.97 20.59 12.95
N SER A 405 -11.10 19.82 12.30
CA SER A 405 -9.63 20.03 12.27
C SER A 405 -9.19 21.38 11.69
N ILE A 406 -10.11 22.26 11.32
CA ILE A 406 -9.84 23.60 10.79
C ILE A 406 -8.85 24.39 11.67
N ASN A 407 -8.92 24.22 12.98
CA ASN A 407 -8.03 24.90 13.93
C ASN A 407 -6.56 24.46 13.82
N LEU A 408 -6.30 23.31 13.19
CA LEU A 408 -4.95 22.78 12.94
C LEU A 408 -4.34 23.35 11.65
N ILE A 409 -5.15 23.94 10.77
CA ILE A 409 -4.71 24.36 9.45
C ILE A 409 -4.02 25.72 9.50
N ASN A 410 -2.96 25.83 8.71
CA ASN A 410 -2.18 27.06 8.56
C ASN A 410 -2.77 27.92 7.44
N PHE A 411 -3.67 28.82 7.76
CA PHE A 411 -4.19 29.81 6.83
C PHE A 411 -3.25 31.01 6.74
N CYS A 412 -2.93 31.44 5.51
CA CYS A 412 -2.08 32.58 5.23
C CYS A 412 -2.93 33.68 4.57
N GLU A 413 -3.28 34.73 5.33
CA GLU A 413 -4.13 35.82 4.82
C GLU A 413 -3.49 36.62 3.68
N ASP A 414 -2.16 36.79 3.67
CA ASP A 414 -1.47 37.47 2.57
C ASP A 414 -1.57 36.67 1.27
N LYS A 415 -1.41 35.35 1.35
CA LYS A 415 -1.62 34.48 0.19
C LYS A 415 -3.06 34.50 -0.29
N LYS A 416 -4.02 34.49 0.63
CA LYS A 416 -5.44 34.58 0.30
C LYS A 416 -5.76 35.88 -0.43
N LYS A 417 -5.27 37.02 0.05
CA LYS A 417 -5.44 38.33 -0.61
C LYS A 417 -4.76 38.34 -2.00
N LYS A 418 -3.53 37.84 -2.10
CA LYS A 418 -2.83 37.70 -3.37
C LYS A 418 -3.67 36.91 -4.38
N TRP A 419 -4.16 35.75 -4.00
CA TRP A 419 -4.96 34.91 -4.89
C TRP A 419 -6.34 35.49 -5.20
N ALA A 420 -6.93 36.25 -4.28
CA ALA A 420 -8.16 37.01 -4.54
C ALA A 420 -7.98 38.02 -5.69
N SER A 421 -6.82 38.69 -5.76
CA SER A 421 -6.52 39.61 -6.84
C SER A 421 -6.25 38.93 -8.18
N ILE A 422 -5.66 37.73 -8.17
CA ILE A 422 -5.40 36.91 -9.37
C ILE A 422 -6.71 36.32 -9.92
N LEU A 423 -7.55 35.82 -9.04
CA LEU A 423 -8.85 35.22 -9.37
C LEU A 423 -9.97 36.25 -9.44
N ASN A 424 -9.66 37.51 -9.79
CA ASN A 424 -10.59 38.63 -9.80
C ASN A 424 -11.46 38.66 -11.07
N ASP A 425 -12.16 37.55 -11.33
CA ASP A 425 -13.17 37.44 -12.37
C ASP A 425 -14.58 37.52 -11.76
N LYS A 426 -15.54 38.09 -12.51
CA LYS A 426 -16.93 38.21 -12.09
C LYS A 426 -17.66 36.86 -12.07
N LYS A 427 -17.20 35.90 -12.85
CA LYS A 427 -17.79 34.56 -12.91
C LYS A 427 -17.53 33.78 -11.65
N LYS A 428 -18.45 32.87 -11.35
CA LYS A 428 -18.31 31.93 -10.23
C LYS A 428 -17.13 30.98 -10.47
N LYS A 429 -16.41 30.65 -9.42
CA LYS A 429 -15.14 29.92 -9.41
C LYS A 429 -15.35 28.53 -8.87
N VAL A 430 -15.15 27.51 -9.70
CA VAL A 430 -15.35 26.11 -9.34
C VAL A 430 -14.03 25.36 -9.44
N GLY A 431 -13.58 24.82 -8.32
CA GLY A 431 -12.45 23.88 -8.29
C GLY A 431 -12.88 22.49 -8.74
N LEU A 432 -12.05 21.80 -9.52
CA LEU A 432 -12.39 20.49 -10.09
C LEU A 432 -11.27 19.47 -9.89
N VAL A 433 -11.63 18.27 -9.38
CA VAL A 433 -10.78 17.07 -9.37
C VAL A 433 -11.65 15.87 -9.76
N TRP A 434 -11.30 15.22 -10.86
CA TRP A 434 -12.12 14.17 -11.47
C TRP A 434 -11.57 12.76 -11.38
N SER A 435 -10.29 12.59 -10.97
CA SER A 435 -9.69 11.27 -10.82
C SER A 435 -8.74 11.18 -9.63
N GLY A 436 -8.57 9.97 -9.11
CA GLY A 436 -7.57 9.65 -8.12
C GLY A 436 -6.20 9.34 -8.74
N ASN A 437 -5.29 8.75 -7.94
CA ASN A 437 -4.04 8.19 -8.44
C ASN A 437 -4.36 6.97 -9.32
N PHE A 438 -3.79 6.91 -10.51
CA PHE A 438 -4.01 5.84 -11.51
C PHE A 438 -3.83 4.43 -10.92
N PHE A 439 -2.82 4.24 -10.09
CA PHE A 439 -2.53 2.96 -9.43
C PHE A 439 -3.13 2.83 -8.02
N GLY A 440 -4.06 3.70 -7.67
CA GLY A 440 -4.72 3.65 -6.37
C GLY A 440 -5.56 2.38 -6.19
N PRO A 441 -5.73 1.89 -4.96
CA PRO A 441 -6.39 0.61 -4.68
C PRO A 441 -7.88 0.59 -5.05
N LYS A 442 -8.50 1.74 -5.27
CA LYS A 442 -9.92 1.90 -5.65
C LYS A 442 -10.11 2.34 -7.10
N GLU A 443 -9.04 2.44 -7.86
CA GLU A 443 -9.14 2.76 -9.28
C GLU A 443 -9.48 1.51 -10.12
N PRO A 444 -10.21 1.68 -11.24
CA PRO A 444 -10.74 2.95 -11.78
C PRO A 444 -12.11 3.38 -11.22
N SER A 445 -12.67 2.72 -10.21
CA SER A 445 -14.08 2.88 -9.79
C SER A 445 -14.45 4.29 -9.30
N ARG A 446 -13.49 5.05 -8.75
CA ARG A 446 -13.73 6.42 -8.24
C ARG A 446 -13.36 7.52 -9.23
N SER A 447 -12.72 7.18 -10.36
CA SER A 447 -12.28 8.17 -11.35
C SER A 447 -13.30 8.31 -12.46
N ILE A 448 -13.54 9.57 -12.86
CA ILE A 448 -14.47 9.95 -13.92
C ILE A 448 -13.62 10.45 -15.09
N GLU A 449 -13.95 10.07 -16.30
CA GLU A 449 -13.27 10.60 -17.48
C GLU A 449 -13.63 12.07 -17.67
N LEU A 450 -12.64 12.94 -17.92
CA LEU A 450 -12.84 14.39 -17.94
C LEU A 450 -13.88 14.83 -18.97
N LYS A 451 -13.98 14.12 -20.10
CA LYS A 451 -14.99 14.43 -21.12
C LYS A 451 -16.44 14.32 -20.61
N ASN A 452 -16.69 13.55 -19.57
CA ASN A 452 -18.04 13.45 -18.99
C ASN A 452 -18.47 14.76 -18.31
N PHE A 453 -17.50 15.62 -17.96
CA PHE A 453 -17.79 16.95 -17.41
C PHE A 453 -18.08 18.03 -18.47
N ASP A 454 -18.07 17.68 -19.76
CA ASP A 454 -18.32 18.63 -20.84
C ASP A 454 -19.61 19.46 -20.63
N PRO A 455 -20.75 18.89 -20.19
CA PRO A 455 -21.94 19.68 -19.90
C PRO A 455 -21.73 20.78 -18.84
N LEU A 456 -20.90 20.49 -17.82
CA LEU A 456 -20.59 21.45 -16.76
C LEU A 456 -19.63 22.54 -17.28
N LEU A 457 -18.61 22.13 -18.08
CA LEU A 457 -17.57 23.02 -18.59
C LEU A 457 -18.10 24.04 -19.60
N ASN A 458 -19.28 23.80 -20.18
CA ASN A 458 -19.98 24.72 -21.06
C ASN A 458 -20.87 25.76 -20.34
N LEU A 459 -21.00 25.66 -19.02
CA LEU A 459 -21.68 26.65 -18.20
C LEU A 459 -20.86 27.96 -18.08
N ASP A 460 -21.51 29.06 -17.77
CA ASP A 460 -20.86 30.37 -17.59
C ASP A 460 -20.12 30.47 -16.24
N LEU A 461 -19.15 29.58 -16.05
CA LEU A 461 -18.34 29.39 -14.83
C LEU A 461 -16.87 29.38 -15.18
N ASN A 462 -16.01 29.70 -14.19
CA ASN A 462 -14.57 29.50 -14.28
C ASN A 462 -14.17 28.22 -13.55
N PHE A 463 -13.54 27.28 -14.27
CA PHE A 463 -13.08 26.02 -13.71
C PHE A 463 -11.57 26.01 -13.48
N TYR A 464 -11.17 25.54 -12.30
CA TYR A 464 -9.78 25.46 -11.83
C TYR A 464 -9.43 24.02 -11.46
N SER A 465 -8.43 23.46 -12.13
CA SER A 465 -7.96 22.09 -11.87
C SER A 465 -6.97 22.06 -10.70
N PHE A 466 -7.17 21.08 -9.82
CA PHE A 466 -6.21 20.62 -8.81
C PHE A 466 -5.80 19.17 -9.08
N GLN A 467 -6.03 18.67 -10.29
CA GLN A 467 -5.73 17.29 -10.68
C GLN A 467 -4.22 17.09 -10.75
N ASN A 468 -3.67 16.36 -9.76
CA ASN A 468 -2.22 16.19 -9.63
C ASN A 468 -1.61 15.38 -10.80
N GLU A 469 -2.33 14.38 -11.28
CA GLU A 469 -1.95 13.54 -12.41
C GLU A 469 -3.11 13.47 -13.41
N ILE A 470 -2.88 13.92 -14.64
CA ILE A 470 -3.85 13.86 -15.73
C ILE A 470 -3.56 12.59 -16.53
N TRP A 471 -4.51 11.68 -16.56
CA TRP A 471 -4.37 10.40 -17.26
C TRP A 471 -4.33 10.59 -18.77
N ASP A 472 -3.67 9.71 -19.51
CA ASP A 472 -3.49 9.83 -20.96
C ASP A 472 -4.81 10.02 -21.70
N ARG A 473 -5.87 9.32 -21.28
CA ARG A 473 -7.22 9.45 -21.86
C ARG A 473 -7.83 10.84 -21.74
N ASP A 474 -7.40 11.64 -20.75
CA ASP A 474 -7.96 12.96 -20.44
C ASP A 474 -7.09 14.12 -21.01
N LYS A 475 -5.82 13.86 -21.39
CA LYS A 475 -4.85 14.89 -21.77
C LYS A 475 -5.31 15.75 -22.93
N ASP A 476 -5.84 15.14 -23.99
CA ASP A 476 -6.23 15.87 -25.19
C ASP A 476 -7.47 16.72 -24.97
N PHE A 477 -8.44 16.20 -24.19
CA PHE A 477 -9.62 16.97 -23.81
C PHE A 477 -9.25 18.13 -22.89
N PHE A 478 -8.38 17.87 -21.89
CA PHE A 478 -7.89 18.90 -20.97
C PHE A 478 -7.20 20.05 -21.69
N LYS A 479 -6.30 19.75 -22.64
CA LYS A 479 -5.60 20.78 -23.45
C LYS A 479 -6.55 21.66 -24.26
N LYS A 480 -7.69 21.13 -24.70
CA LYS A 480 -8.71 21.87 -25.46
C LYS A 480 -9.71 22.61 -24.57
N SER A 481 -9.78 22.26 -23.29
CA SER A 481 -10.68 22.88 -22.35
C SER A 481 -10.21 24.27 -21.90
N LYS A 482 -11.11 25.02 -21.28
CA LYS A 482 -10.81 26.33 -20.65
C LYS A 482 -10.43 26.21 -19.18
N ILE A 483 -10.13 25.00 -18.71
CA ILE A 483 -9.77 24.76 -17.31
C ILE A 483 -8.37 25.33 -17.05
N VAL A 484 -8.24 26.14 -16.00
CA VAL A 484 -6.95 26.68 -15.56
C VAL A 484 -6.33 25.70 -14.56
N ASP A 485 -5.07 25.29 -14.77
CA ASP A 485 -4.38 24.31 -13.93
C ASP A 485 -3.57 24.95 -12.80
N TYR A 486 -3.94 24.65 -11.57
CA TYR A 486 -3.22 25.02 -10.34
C TYR A 486 -2.64 23.82 -9.59
N SER A 487 -2.58 22.66 -10.22
CA SER A 487 -2.08 21.42 -9.59
C SER A 487 -0.61 21.46 -9.16
N LYS A 488 0.16 22.38 -9.75
CA LYS A 488 1.61 22.52 -9.49
C LYS A 488 1.95 23.55 -8.41
N GLU A 489 0.97 24.27 -7.91
CA GLU A 489 1.17 25.21 -6.81
C GLU A 489 1.53 24.48 -5.51
N ASN A 490 2.25 25.17 -4.62
CA ASN A 490 2.50 24.60 -3.29
C ASN A 490 1.22 24.60 -2.44
N PHE A 491 1.17 23.76 -1.41
CA PHE A 491 -0.06 23.58 -0.63
C PHE A 491 -0.55 24.83 0.10
N VAL A 492 0.33 25.77 0.45
CA VAL A 492 -0.10 27.04 1.08
C VAL A 492 -0.86 27.91 0.07
N ASP A 493 -0.36 27.98 -1.18
CA ASP A 493 -1.05 28.65 -2.26
C ASP A 493 -2.34 27.92 -2.65
N ILE A 494 -2.33 26.59 -2.72
CA ILE A 494 -3.54 25.77 -2.97
C ILE A 494 -4.64 26.05 -1.93
N ILE A 495 -4.30 26.10 -0.65
CA ILE A 495 -5.26 26.46 0.41
C ILE A 495 -5.83 27.86 0.17
N ALA A 496 -4.98 28.82 -0.18
CA ALA A 496 -5.39 30.17 -0.45
C ALA A 496 -6.31 30.27 -1.69
N ILE A 497 -6.02 29.49 -2.74
CA ILE A 497 -6.90 29.38 -3.93
C ILE A 497 -8.25 28.76 -3.52
N ILE A 498 -8.24 27.63 -2.80
CA ILE A 498 -9.49 26.98 -2.35
C ILE A 498 -10.35 27.94 -1.51
N GLN A 499 -9.74 28.75 -0.66
CA GLN A 499 -10.47 29.76 0.12
C GLN A 499 -11.19 30.80 -0.78
N ASN A 500 -10.66 31.09 -1.97
CA ASN A 500 -11.21 32.05 -2.92
C ASN A 500 -12.17 31.43 -3.96
N LEU A 501 -12.38 30.11 -3.95
CA LEU A 501 -13.40 29.46 -4.78
C LEU A 501 -14.80 29.73 -4.25
N ASP A 502 -15.82 29.62 -5.10
CA ASP A 502 -17.23 29.55 -4.68
C ASP A 502 -17.62 28.10 -4.31
N LEU A 503 -17.08 27.12 -5.05
CA LEU A 503 -17.39 25.71 -4.89
C LEU A 503 -16.18 24.84 -5.22
N MET A 504 -16.05 23.70 -4.55
CA MET A 504 -15.14 22.62 -4.93
C MET A 504 -15.94 21.39 -5.35
N ILE A 505 -15.67 20.82 -6.52
CA ILE A 505 -16.21 19.54 -6.99
C ILE A 505 -15.05 18.55 -7.06
N SER A 506 -15.15 17.44 -6.33
CA SER A 506 -14.05 16.48 -6.27
C SER A 506 -14.55 15.05 -6.09
N THR A 507 -13.92 14.11 -6.78
CA THR A 507 -14.01 12.69 -6.43
C THR A 507 -13.38 12.43 -5.06
N ASP A 508 -13.52 11.21 -4.51
CA ASP A 508 -12.95 10.79 -3.22
C ASP A 508 -11.41 10.84 -3.24
N THR A 509 -10.86 12.03 -3.06
CA THR A 509 -9.41 12.33 -3.13
C THR A 509 -8.96 13.20 -1.96
N PHE A 510 -7.64 13.38 -1.85
CA PHE A 510 -7.03 14.32 -0.91
C PHE A 510 -7.66 15.72 -0.96
N PHE A 511 -7.97 16.23 -2.15
CA PHE A 511 -8.51 17.58 -2.33
C PHE A 511 -9.95 17.73 -1.84
N LEU A 512 -10.74 16.66 -1.88
CA LEU A 512 -12.06 16.64 -1.22
C LEU A 512 -11.91 16.94 0.28
N HIS A 513 -11.03 16.20 0.95
CA HIS A 513 -10.77 16.39 2.37
C HIS A 513 -10.18 17.76 2.67
N LEU A 514 -9.24 18.24 1.85
CA LEU A 514 -8.60 19.55 2.04
C LEU A 514 -9.62 20.68 1.93
N ALA A 515 -10.47 20.66 0.91
CA ALA A 515 -11.51 21.68 0.73
C ALA A 515 -12.51 21.68 1.91
N CYS A 516 -12.94 20.50 2.35
CA CYS A 516 -13.84 20.37 3.50
C CYS A 516 -13.22 20.90 4.79
N ILE A 517 -11.93 20.60 5.05
CA ILE A 517 -11.23 21.11 6.23
C ILE A 517 -11.07 22.63 6.18
N CYS A 518 -10.89 23.20 4.99
CA CYS A 518 -10.90 24.65 4.78
C CYS A 518 -12.30 25.26 4.92
N ASN A 519 -13.30 24.47 5.28
CA ASN A 519 -14.71 24.85 5.35
C ASN A 519 -15.26 25.43 4.03
N LYS A 520 -14.69 24.98 2.89
CA LYS A 520 -15.16 25.35 1.58
C LYS A 520 -16.37 24.49 1.19
N LYS A 521 -17.43 25.13 0.64
CA LYS A 521 -18.54 24.39 0.05
C LYS A 521 -17.99 23.38 -0.94
N THR A 522 -18.28 22.10 -0.72
CA THR A 522 -17.69 21.00 -1.47
C THR A 522 -18.79 20.02 -1.92
N TRP A 523 -18.74 19.64 -3.18
CA TRP A 523 -19.55 18.57 -3.74
C TRP A 523 -18.68 17.35 -3.99
N GLY A 524 -18.92 16.28 -3.24
CA GLY A 524 -18.17 15.03 -3.30
C GLY A 524 -18.82 14.04 -4.26
N LEU A 525 -18.08 13.64 -5.29
CA LEU A 525 -18.48 12.63 -6.26
C LEU A 525 -18.03 11.26 -5.76
N ILE A 526 -18.97 10.49 -5.23
CA ILE A 526 -18.67 9.25 -4.50
C ILE A 526 -19.16 8.04 -5.30
N SER A 527 -18.26 7.07 -5.54
CA SER A 527 -18.60 5.85 -6.28
C SER A 527 -19.62 4.98 -5.51
N ALA A 528 -20.38 4.16 -6.23
CA ALA A 528 -21.34 3.21 -5.63
C ALA A 528 -20.64 2.30 -4.61
N ASN A 529 -19.47 1.76 -4.97
CA ASN A 529 -18.58 1.00 -4.07
C ASN A 529 -17.65 1.93 -3.30
N SER A 530 -18.23 2.79 -2.49
CA SER A 530 -17.48 3.77 -1.70
C SER A 530 -16.83 3.16 -0.47
N ASP A 531 -15.91 3.91 0.13
CA ASP A 531 -15.35 3.59 1.44
C ASP A 531 -16.44 3.69 2.52
N TRP A 532 -16.25 2.96 3.65
CA TRP A 532 -17.14 2.99 4.81
C TRP A 532 -17.48 4.41 5.28
N ARG A 533 -16.57 5.35 5.13
CA ARG A 533 -16.72 6.76 5.55
C ARG A 533 -17.79 7.55 4.78
N TRP A 534 -18.22 7.05 3.64
CA TRP A 534 -19.24 7.66 2.78
C TRP A 534 -20.58 6.90 2.83
N HIS A 535 -20.71 5.92 3.73
CA HIS A 535 -21.97 5.23 3.97
C HIS A 535 -22.84 6.01 4.94
N GLU A 536 -24.15 5.88 4.77
CA GLU A 536 -25.19 6.54 5.59
C GLU A 536 -25.08 6.24 7.09
N TYR A 537 -24.51 5.07 7.44
CA TYR A 537 -24.27 4.65 8.81
C TYR A 537 -23.16 5.43 9.50
N TYR A 538 -22.25 6.06 8.74
CA TYR A 538 -21.17 6.86 9.31
C TYR A 538 -21.64 8.28 9.64
N LYS A 539 -22.38 8.39 10.75
CA LYS A 539 -22.94 9.66 11.25
C LYS A 539 -21.91 10.65 11.80
N TYR A 540 -20.63 10.26 11.85
CA TYR A 540 -19.55 11.03 12.45
C TYR A 540 -18.72 11.81 11.43
N ASN A 541 -19.28 12.05 10.24
CA ASN A 541 -18.62 12.86 9.23
C ASN A 541 -18.42 14.29 9.75
N PRO A 542 -17.17 14.78 9.85
CA PRO A 542 -16.89 16.11 10.42
C PRO A 542 -17.19 17.27 9.46
N TYR A 543 -17.55 16.97 8.21
CA TYR A 543 -17.62 17.95 7.14
C TYR A 543 -19.02 18.52 6.94
N THR A 544 -19.30 19.65 7.59
CA THR A 544 -20.58 20.36 7.43
C THR A 544 -20.71 21.05 6.07
N SER A 545 -19.59 21.32 5.40
CA SER A 545 -19.53 21.97 4.07
C SER A 545 -19.65 20.99 2.89
N LEU A 546 -19.80 19.68 3.15
CA LEU A 546 -19.83 18.64 2.13
C LEU A 546 -21.25 18.22 1.77
N LYS A 547 -21.58 18.29 0.47
CA LYS A 547 -22.73 17.62 -0.13
C LYS A 547 -22.24 16.44 -0.95
N ILE A 548 -22.79 15.25 -0.71
CA ILE A 548 -22.40 14.01 -1.39
C ILE A 548 -23.33 13.76 -2.57
N TYR A 549 -22.75 13.47 -3.73
CA TYR A 549 -23.39 12.96 -4.92
C TYR A 549 -22.90 11.55 -5.17
N LYS A 550 -23.69 10.56 -4.80
CA LYS A 550 -23.32 9.16 -4.87
C LYS A 550 -23.80 8.53 -6.17
N GLN A 551 -22.91 7.78 -6.82
CA GLN A 551 -23.21 6.95 -7.96
C GLN A 551 -24.25 5.89 -7.59
N SER A 552 -25.28 5.72 -8.41
CA SER A 552 -26.37 4.76 -8.17
C SER A 552 -25.96 3.34 -8.55
N ASP A 553 -25.15 3.19 -9.61
CA ASP A 553 -24.68 1.92 -10.12
C ASP A 553 -23.23 2.00 -10.56
N PHE A 554 -22.53 0.90 -10.42
CA PHE A 554 -21.12 0.77 -10.74
C PHE A 554 -20.83 1.17 -12.21
N ARG A 555 -19.92 2.15 -12.38
CA ARG A 555 -19.46 2.71 -13.68
C ARG A 555 -20.40 3.71 -14.38
N HIS A 556 -21.56 4.01 -13.89
CA HIS A 556 -22.46 4.99 -14.50
C HIS A 556 -22.39 6.32 -13.75
N TRP A 557 -21.72 7.30 -14.36
CA TRP A 557 -21.60 8.65 -13.80
C TRP A 557 -22.53 9.68 -14.45
N ASN A 558 -23.17 9.35 -15.59
CA ASN A 558 -23.96 10.30 -16.35
C ASN A 558 -25.11 10.90 -15.52
N ASP A 559 -25.81 10.09 -14.74
CA ASP A 559 -26.91 10.56 -13.88
C ASP A 559 -26.42 11.55 -12.83
N VAL A 560 -25.25 11.25 -12.23
CA VAL A 560 -24.62 12.14 -11.25
C VAL A 560 -24.18 13.44 -11.90
N ILE A 561 -23.58 13.40 -13.08
CA ILE A 561 -23.13 14.60 -13.81
C ILE A 561 -24.33 15.46 -14.21
N SER A 562 -25.41 14.87 -14.74
CA SER A 562 -26.63 15.60 -15.08
C SER A 562 -27.28 16.25 -13.84
N LEU A 563 -27.30 15.54 -12.69
CA LEU A 563 -27.80 16.11 -11.44
C LEU A 563 -26.95 17.29 -10.96
N ILE A 564 -25.60 17.18 -11.11
CA ILE A 564 -24.68 18.25 -10.73
C ILE A 564 -24.86 19.46 -11.66
N GLU A 565 -25.03 19.24 -12.96
CA GLU A 565 -25.30 20.32 -13.92
C GLU A 565 -26.52 21.13 -13.51
N ASN A 566 -27.63 20.46 -13.24
CA ASN A 566 -28.87 21.11 -12.79
C ASN A 566 -28.66 21.87 -11.48
N ASN A 567 -28.03 21.23 -10.50
CA ASN A 567 -27.74 21.87 -9.22
C ASN A 567 -26.76 23.07 -9.35
N LEU A 568 -25.84 23.09 -10.33
CA LEU A 568 -24.99 24.24 -10.58
C LEU A 568 -25.78 25.42 -11.15
N LYS A 569 -26.72 25.13 -12.06
CA LYS A 569 -27.62 26.16 -12.62
C LYS A 569 -28.47 26.79 -11.52
N ASP A 570 -29.05 25.97 -10.65
CA ASP A 570 -29.83 26.45 -9.50
C ASP A 570 -28.97 27.21 -8.49
N GLU A 571 -27.79 26.68 -8.13
CA GLU A 571 -26.89 27.25 -7.13
C GLU A 571 -26.37 28.63 -7.50
N PHE A 572 -26.08 28.84 -8.79
CA PHE A 572 -25.47 30.09 -9.30
C PHE A 572 -26.44 30.92 -10.13
N SER A 573 -27.67 30.48 -10.29
CA SER A 573 -28.72 31.17 -11.07
C SER A 573 -28.26 31.46 -12.52
N ILE A 574 -27.75 30.44 -13.21
CA ILE A 574 -27.19 30.50 -14.58
C ILE A 574 -27.96 29.59 -15.55
#